data_7b4cd7ad79bd33e305791849bfaeb7f6
#
_entry.id   7b4cd7ad79bd33e305791849bfaeb7f6
#
_cell.length_a   1.000
_cell.length_b   1.000
_cell.length_c   1.000
_cell.angle_alpha   90.00
_cell.angle_beta   90.00
_cell.angle_gamma   90.00
#
_symmetry.space_group_name_H-M   'P 1'
#
loop_
_entity.id
_entity.type
_entity.pdbx_description
1 polymer ?
#
loop_
_entity_poly.entity_id
_entity_poly.type
_entity_poly.pdbx_seq_one_letter_code
_entity_poly.pdbx_strand_id
1 'polypeptide(L)'
;MPQRIVIGLSAVVAAVSEGEARVLTVRTPGQSAALPFGPFDPEADRTFELALRAFVSAQTGFDPGYVEQLYTFGDKGRDAPLAAVDGASAARIISVGYLGLTARADEAAGRGA
;
A
#
# COMPACT_ATOMS: atom_id res chain seq x y z
N MET A 1 -18.88 -4.70 23.34
CA MET A 1 -18.77 -3.93 22.07
C MET A 1 -18.06 -4.74 21.04
N PRO A 2 -18.61 -4.85 19.83
CA PRO A 2 -17.90 -5.52 18.75
C PRO A 2 -16.62 -4.78 18.43
N GLN A 3 -15.57 -5.52 18.16
CA GLN A 3 -14.31 -4.94 17.77
C GLN A 3 -14.38 -4.47 16.31
N ARG A 4 -13.87 -3.28 16.06
CA ARG A 4 -13.75 -2.79 14.69
C ARG A 4 -12.64 -3.52 13.95
N ILE A 5 -12.82 -3.69 12.65
CA ILE A 5 -11.81 -4.24 11.78
C ILE A 5 -11.48 -3.18 10.74
N VAL A 6 -10.19 -2.89 10.59
CA VAL A 6 -9.70 -2.00 9.54
C VAL A 6 -8.86 -2.85 8.59
N ILE A 7 -9.19 -2.81 7.31
CA ILE A 7 -8.43 -3.51 6.30
C ILE A 7 -7.54 -2.51 5.59
N GLY A 8 -6.24 -2.73 5.67
CA GLY A 8 -5.26 -1.91 4.98
C GLY A 8 -4.76 -2.60 3.74
N LEU A 9 -4.54 -1.82 2.69
CA LEU A 9 -4.01 -2.32 1.42
C LEU A 9 -2.65 -1.71 1.21
N SER A 10 -1.66 -2.52 0.87
CA SER A 10 -0.33 -2.02 0.56
C SER A 10 0.22 -2.68 -0.69
N ALA A 11 1.12 -1.99 -1.38
CA ALA A 11 1.66 -2.45 -2.65
C ALA A 11 3.17 -2.56 -2.60
N VAL A 12 3.67 -3.70 -3.04
CA VAL A 12 5.09 -3.86 -3.37
C VAL A 12 5.18 -3.80 -4.88
N VAL A 13 5.56 -2.65 -5.41
CA VAL A 13 5.77 -2.49 -6.85
C VAL A 13 7.28 -2.56 -7.08
N ALA A 14 7.72 -3.63 -7.69
CA ALA A 14 9.14 -3.91 -7.84
C ALA A 14 9.57 -3.80 -9.30
N ALA A 15 10.79 -3.33 -9.50
CA ALA A 15 11.41 -3.25 -10.82
C ALA A 15 12.88 -3.65 -10.70
N VAL A 16 13.44 -4.18 -11.78
CA VAL A 16 14.86 -4.44 -11.88
C VAL A 16 15.43 -3.50 -12.91
N SER A 17 16.44 -2.73 -12.52
CA SER A 17 17.11 -1.77 -13.38
C SER A 17 18.61 -1.86 -13.13
N GLU A 18 19.38 -2.07 -14.19
CA GLU A 18 20.84 -2.17 -14.10
C GLU A 18 21.30 -3.21 -13.07
N GLY A 19 20.59 -4.34 -13.00
CA GLY A 19 20.93 -5.43 -12.10
C GLY A 19 20.49 -5.23 -10.65
N GLU A 20 19.81 -4.11 -10.34
CA GLU A 20 19.33 -3.83 -9.01
C GLU A 20 17.81 -3.92 -8.93
N ALA A 21 17.33 -4.54 -7.86
CA ALA A 21 15.92 -4.56 -7.55
C ALA A 21 15.54 -3.27 -6.80
N ARG A 22 14.46 -2.63 -7.21
CA ARG A 22 13.97 -1.40 -6.62
C ARG A 22 12.50 -1.55 -6.28
N VAL A 23 12.06 -0.84 -5.27
CA VAL A 23 10.67 -0.87 -4.82
C VAL A 23 10.14 0.56 -4.78
N LEU A 24 8.93 0.74 -5.29
CA LEU A 24 8.25 2.04 -5.24
C LEU A 24 7.89 2.38 -3.81
N THR A 25 8.28 3.57 -3.36
CA THR A 25 7.99 4.03 -2.00
C THR A 25 7.33 5.41 -2.02
N VAL A 26 6.73 5.74 -0.89
CA VAL A 26 6.20 7.06 -0.59
C VAL A 26 6.99 7.63 0.56
N ARG A 27 7.41 8.89 0.43
CA ARG A 27 8.15 9.55 1.50
C ARG A 27 7.47 10.86 1.84
N THR A 28 7.15 11.03 3.11
CA THR A 28 6.60 12.26 3.64
C THR A 28 7.70 12.99 4.41
N PRO A 29 7.79 14.32 4.31
CA PRO A 29 8.84 15.07 5.03
C PRO A 29 8.89 14.69 6.51
N GLY A 30 10.10 14.41 6.99
CA GLY A 30 10.32 14.02 8.38
C GLY A 30 10.01 12.57 8.71
N GLN A 31 9.64 11.76 7.73
CA GLN A 31 9.31 10.36 7.96
C GLN A 31 10.14 9.44 7.07
N SER A 32 10.22 8.18 7.47
CA SER A 32 10.89 7.15 6.68
C SER A 32 10.07 6.83 5.44
N ALA A 33 10.74 6.32 4.40
CA ALA A 33 10.05 5.82 3.22
C ALA A 33 9.15 4.65 3.59
N ALA A 34 8.00 4.56 2.95
CA ALA A 34 7.03 3.50 3.17
C ALA A 34 6.46 3.02 1.85
N LEU A 35 5.91 1.82 1.84
CA LEU A 35 5.18 1.32 0.68
C LEU A 35 3.90 2.13 0.50
N PRO A 36 3.41 2.29 -0.74
CA PRO A 36 2.08 2.86 -0.95
C PRO A 36 1.04 2.05 -0.19
N PHE A 37 0.15 2.72 0.52
CA PHE A 37 -0.84 2.04 1.34
C PHE A 37 -2.04 2.92 1.58
N GLY A 38 -3.15 2.30 1.99
CA GLY A 38 -4.31 3.02 2.43
C GLY A 38 -5.36 2.08 3.01
N PRO A 39 -6.33 2.62 3.74
CA PRO A 39 -7.41 1.82 4.29
C PRO A 39 -8.46 1.52 3.23
N PHE A 40 -8.98 0.31 3.25
CA PHE A 40 -10.10 -0.06 2.38
C PHE A 40 -11.39 0.53 2.95
N ASP A 41 -12.14 1.22 2.10
CA ASP A 41 -13.44 1.78 2.47
C ASP A 41 -14.55 0.86 1.97
N PRO A 42 -15.20 0.11 2.86
CA PRO A 42 -16.21 -0.86 2.41
C PRO A 42 -17.43 -0.22 1.78
N GLU A 43 -17.66 1.07 1.97
CA GLU A 43 -18.79 1.76 1.35
C GLU A 43 -18.45 2.31 -0.02
N ALA A 44 -17.22 2.79 -0.22
CA ALA A 44 -16.83 3.47 -1.44
C ALA A 44 -16.04 2.58 -2.41
N ASP A 45 -15.24 1.66 -1.87
CA ASP A 45 -14.33 0.87 -2.69
C ASP A 45 -15.00 -0.41 -3.17
N ARG A 46 -14.99 -0.62 -4.46
CA ARG A 46 -15.64 -1.78 -5.06
C ARG A 46 -14.85 -3.07 -4.84
N THR A 47 -13.53 -3.02 -5.04
CA THR A 47 -12.65 -4.17 -4.83
C THR A 47 -11.36 -3.71 -4.18
N PHE A 48 -10.65 -4.67 -3.56
CA PHE A 48 -9.31 -4.37 -3.01
C PHE A 48 -8.37 -3.89 -4.11
N GLU A 49 -8.39 -4.55 -5.26
CA GLU A 49 -7.46 -4.19 -6.33
C GLU A 49 -7.71 -2.78 -6.84
N LEU A 50 -8.96 -2.38 -7.04
CA LEU A 50 -9.27 -1.03 -7.51
C LEU A 50 -8.87 0.02 -6.48
N ALA A 51 -9.12 -0.25 -5.21
CA ALA A 51 -8.70 0.66 -4.14
C ALA A 51 -7.18 0.78 -4.09
N LEU A 52 -6.47 -0.34 -4.19
CA LEU A 52 -5.02 -0.35 -4.18
C LEU A 52 -4.45 0.47 -5.34
N ARG A 53 -4.97 0.29 -6.54
CA ARG A 53 -4.52 1.05 -7.71
C ARG A 53 -4.73 2.54 -7.51
N ALA A 54 -5.85 2.92 -6.91
CA ALA A 54 -6.12 4.33 -6.62
C ALA A 54 -5.12 4.90 -5.62
N PHE A 55 -4.76 4.16 -4.58
CA PHE A 55 -3.75 4.61 -3.62
C PHE A 55 -2.38 4.78 -4.27
N VAL A 56 -1.95 3.80 -5.06
CA VAL A 56 -0.64 3.88 -5.73
C VAL A 56 -0.62 5.09 -6.66
N SER A 57 -1.65 5.27 -7.46
CA SER A 57 -1.73 6.39 -8.39
C SER A 57 -1.76 7.73 -7.68
N ALA A 58 -2.58 7.85 -6.63
CA ALA A 58 -2.71 9.11 -5.90
C ALA A 58 -1.43 9.48 -5.14
N GLN A 59 -0.76 8.49 -4.58
CA GLN A 59 0.42 8.74 -3.75
C GLN A 59 1.70 8.87 -4.54
N THR A 60 1.81 8.26 -5.71
CA THR A 60 3.05 8.23 -6.48
C THR A 60 2.91 8.73 -7.92
N GLY A 61 1.70 8.83 -8.44
CA GLY A 61 1.47 9.13 -9.85
C GLY A 61 1.76 7.96 -10.79
N PHE A 62 2.10 6.81 -10.25
CA PHE A 62 2.47 5.63 -11.04
C PHE A 62 1.28 4.69 -11.16
N ASP A 63 1.04 4.17 -12.38
CA ASP A 63 0.03 3.13 -12.60
C ASP A 63 0.73 1.76 -12.50
N PRO A 64 0.38 0.93 -11.53
CA PRO A 64 1.12 -0.31 -11.29
C PRO A 64 0.92 -1.39 -12.36
N GLY A 65 -0.03 -1.23 -13.26
CA GLY A 65 -0.30 -2.27 -14.26
C GLY A 65 -0.89 -3.53 -13.62
N TYR A 66 -0.34 -4.69 -13.96
CA TYR A 66 -0.81 -5.95 -13.39
C TYR A 66 -0.33 -6.12 -11.96
N VAL A 67 -1.23 -6.49 -11.07
CA VAL A 67 -0.89 -6.80 -9.68
C VAL A 67 -1.55 -8.10 -9.25
N GLU A 68 -0.93 -8.79 -8.30
CA GLU A 68 -1.47 -10.00 -7.68
C GLU A 68 -1.49 -9.84 -6.17
N GLN A 69 -2.46 -10.44 -5.52
CA GLN A 69 -2.47 -10.49 -4.07
C GLN A 69 -1.32 -11.36 -3.60
N LEU A 70 -0.49 -10.80 -2.74
CA LEU A 70 0.69 -11.48 -2.24
C LEU A 70 0.39 -12.25 -0.97
N TYR A 71 -0.19 -11.59 0.04
CA TYR A 71 -0.45 -12.22 1.32
C TYR A 71 -1.37 -11.33 2.16
N THR A 72 -2.06 -11.96 3.12
CA THR A 72 -2.88 -11.24 4.08
C THR A 72 -2.30 -11.44 5.47
N PHE A 73 -2.05 -10.33 6.16
CA PHE A 73 -1.47 -10.32 7.50
C PHE A 73 -2.55 -9.94 8.50
N GLY A 74 -2.88 -10.83 9.40
CA GLY A 74 -3.98 -10.59 10.34
C GLY A 74 -3.61 -10.68 11.82
N ASP A 75 -2.34 -10.72 12.15
CA ASP A 75 -1.88 -10.86 13.53
C ASP A 75 -2.29 -9.68 14.39
N LYS A 76 -2.53 -9.94 15.67
CA LYS A 76 -2.78 -8.86 16.63
C LYS A 76 -1.56 -7.95 16.76
N GLY A 77 -1.81 -6.69 17.05
CA GLY A 77 -0.74 -5.73 17.27
C GLY A 77 -0.23 -5.05 16.01
N ARG A 78 -0.86 -5.26 14.88
CA ARG A 78 -0.51 -4.57 13.64
C ARG A 78 -1.18 -3.20 13.63
N ASP A 79 -0.45 -2.17 13.96
CA ASP A 79 -1.03 -0.83 14.09
C ASP A 79 -0.43 0.21 13.15
N ALA A 80 0.82 0.08 12.78
CA ALA A 80 1.46 1.03 11.87
C ALA A 80 1.42 0.48 10.45
N PRO A 81 1.24 1.29 9.42
CA PRO A 81 1.05 2.73 9.45
C PRO A 81 -0.41 3.18 9.63
N LEU A 82 -1.33 2.26 9.78
CA LEU A 82 -2.75 2.56 9.86
C LEU A 82 -3.18 3.09 11.23
N ALA A 83 -2.28 3.14 12.20
CA ALA A 83 -2.59 3.70 13.51
C ALA A 83 -3.04 5.17 13.45
N ALA A 84 -2.65 5.88 12.39
CA ALA A 84 -3.06 7.27 12.20
C ALA A 84 -4.48 7.42 11.64
N VAL A 85 -5.10 6.33 11.20
CA VAL A 85 -6.46 6.35 10.71
C VAL A 85 -7.41 6.44 11.91
N ASP A 86 -8.43 7.29 11.81
CA ASP A 86 -9.36 7.52 12.90
C ASP A 86 -9.97 6.19 13.38
N GLY A 87 -9.84 5.91 14.65
CA GLY A 87 -10.35 4.69 15.27
C GLY A 87 -9.49 3.46 15.07
N ALA A 88 -8.40 3.54 14.28
CA ALA A 88 -7.58 2.36 13.99
C ALA A 88 -6.82 1.85 15.21
N SER A 89 -6.47 2.72 16.14
CA SER A 89 -5.73 2.32 17.33
C SER A 89 -6.53 1.34 18.22
N ALA A 90 -7.85 1.35 18.12
CA ALA A 90 -8.73 0.46 18.86
C ALA A 90 -9.26 -0.69 18.00
N ALA A 91 -8.79 -0.83 16.78
CA ALA A 91 -9.29 -1.80 15.81
C ALA A 91 -8.34 -2.98 15.63
N ARG A 92 -8.89 -4.07 15.13
CA ARG A 92 -8.08 -5.16 14.58
C ARG A 92 -7.67 -4.78 13.16
N ILE A 93 -6.39 -4.74 12.91
CA ILE A 93 -5.89 -4.35 11.60
C ILE A 93 -5.51 -5.58 10.79
N ILE A 94 -6.07 -5.70 9.60
CA ILE A 94 -5.74 -6.75 8.65
C ILE A 94 -5.13 -6.06 7.44
N SER A 95 -3.92 -6.47 7.06
CA SER A 95 -3.21 -5.89 5.93
C SER A 95 -3.18 -6.87 4.77
N VAL A 96 -3.61 -6.41 3.60
CA VAL A 96 -3.56 -7.21 2.38
C VAL A 96 -2.49 -6.61 1.48
N GLY A 97 -1.47 -7.39 1.18
CA GLY A 97 -0.36 -6.96 0.34
C GLY A 97 -0.53 -7.41 -1.09
N TYR A 98 -0.19 -6.53 -2.03
CA TYR A 98 -0.21 -6.81 -3.45
C TYR A 98 1.18 -6.66 -4.03
N LEU A 99 1.51 -7.47 -5.02
CA LEU A 99 2.78 -7.43 -5.73
C LEU A 99 2.53 -7.00 -7.17
N GLY A 100 3.24 -5.99 -7.62
CA GLY A 100 3.29 -5.59 -9.01
C GLY A 100 4.73 -5.59 -9.51
N LEU A 101 4.93 -5.95 -10.75
CA LEU A 101 6.24 -5.91 -11.39
C LEU A 101 6.21 -4.93 -12.54
N THR A 102 7.27 -4.16 -12.68
CA THR A 102 7.39 -3.19 -13.76
C THR A 102 8.83 -3.09 -14.23
N ALA A 103 9.01 -2.72 -15.49
CA ALA A 103 10.34 -2.41 -16.03
C ALA A 103 10.64 -0.92 -16.01
N ARG A 104 9.78 -0.10 -15.39
CA ARG A 104 9.80 1.36 -15.52
C ARG A 104 10.25 2.06 -14.23
N ALA A 105 11.32 1.56 -13.64
CA ALA A 105 11.82 2.08 -12.37
C ALA A 105 12.15 3.58 -12.43
N ASP A 106 12.73 4.03 -13.53
CA ASP A 106 13.12 5.45 -13.66
C ASP A 106 11.91 6.37 -13.69
N GLU A 107 10.85 5.97 -14.35
CA GLU A 107 9.61 6.72 -14.38
C GLU A 107 8.99 6.80 -12.99
N ALA A 108 8.96 5.68 -12.27
CA ALA A 108 8.43 5.65 -10.91
C ALA A 108 9.26 6.51 -9.97
N ALA A 109 10.58 6.49 -10.11
CA ALA A 109 11.48 7.27 -9.24
C ALA A 109 11.22 8.77 -9.35
N GLY A 110 10.78 9.26 -10.49
CA GLY A 110 10.47 10.66 -10.67
C GLY A 110 9.15 11.09 -10.04
N ARG A 111 8.44 10.19 -9.38
CA ARG A 111 7.08 10.43 -8.89
C ARG A 111 6.88 10.10 -7.42
N GLY A 112 7.88 10.32 -6.61
CA GLY A 112 7.76 10.15 -5.19
C GLY A 112 8.33 8.85 -4.64
N ALA A 113 9.06 8.16 -5.43
CA ALA A 113 9.76 6.96 -4.98
C ALA A 113 10.97 7.32 -4.11
#